data_c99b5caadca48b8741559714f30f00d4
#
_entry.id   c99b5caadca48b8741559714f30f00d4
#
_cell.length_a   1.000
_cell.length_b   1.000
_cell.length_c   1.000
_cell.angle_alpha   90.00
_cell.angle_beta   90.00
_cell.angle_gamma   90.00
#
_symmetry.space_group_name_H-M   'P 1'
#
loop_
_entity.id
_entity.type
_entity.pdbx_description
1 polymer ?
#
loop_
_entity_poly.entity_id
_entity_poly.type
_entity_poly.pdbx_seq_one_letter_code
_entity_poly.pdbx_strand_id
1 'polypeptide(L)'
;MFADRAKIVIRSGKGGDGHVSFRRELFVPNGGPDGGDGGRGGDVIFEVDEGLNTLNEFRHKRKYAAQNGEQGGKKRCHGADGKDITLRVPEGTVVYEAESGKVIADMSGENRRQVILKGGRGGKGNMHYATATMQVPKYAQPGQPAQELEVRLELKVIA
;
A
#
# COMPACT_ATOMS: atom_id res chain seq x y z
N MET A 1 28.33 -13.11 -10.43
CA MET A 1 27.46 -13.81 -11.39
C MET A 1 26.10 -14.07 -10.79
N PHE A 2 25.05 -13.87 -11.56
CA PHE A 2 23.69 -14.13 -11.11
C PHE A 2 23.16 -15.41 -11.71
N ALA A 3 22.57 -16.26 -10.87
CA ALA A 3 21.99 -17.53 -11.31
C ALA A 3 20.63 -17.33 -11.97
N ASP A 4 19.93 -16.24 -11.63
CA ASP A 4 18.55 -16.09 -11.99
C ASP A 4 18.16 -14.61 -12.01
N ARG A 5 17.23 -14.25 -12.89
CA ARG A 5 16.74 -12.89 -13.05
C ARG A 5 15.25 -12.91 -13.35
N ALA A 6 14.56 -11.91 -12.85
CA ALA A 6 13.17 -11.66 -13.20
C ALA A 6 12.87 -10.17 -13.12
N LYS A 7 11.94 -9.72 -13.94
CA LYS A 7 11.51 -8.32 -13.97
C LYS A 7 10.02 -8.29 -13.68
N ILE A 8 9.63 -7.55 -12.67
CA ILE A 8 8.23 -7.47 -12.23
C ILE A 8 7.82 -6.03 -11.99
N VAL A 9 6.51 -5.80 -11.99
CA VAL A 9 5.92 -4.53 -11.60
C VAL A 9 5.23 -4.73 -10.26
N ILE A 10 5.56 -3.88 -9.30
CA ILE A 10 4.95 -3.91 -7.98
C ILE A 10 4.17 -2.62 -7.75
N ARG A 11 3.06 -2.74 -7.04
CA ARG A 11 2.19 -1.60 -6.75
C ARG A 11 1.67 -1.70 -5.31
N SER A 12 1.84 -0.63 -4.55
CA SER A 12 1.21 -0.54 -3.23
C SER A 12 -0.28 -0.23 -3.37
N GLY A 13 -1.03 -0.34 -2.28
CA GLY A 13 -2.43 0.01 -2.26
C GLY A 13 -2.63 1.53 -2.21
N LYS A 14 -3.64 2.01 -2.91
CA LYS A 14 -4.11 3.39 -2.80
C LYS A 14 -4.82 3.56 -1.45
N GLY A 15 -4.66 4.70 -0.80
CA GLY A 15 -5.47 5.06 0.34
C GLY A 15 -6.93 5.27 -0.05
N GLY A 16 -7.85 4.84 0.78
CA GLY A 16 -9.27 5.08 0.59
C GLY A 16 -9.61 6.55 0.80
N ASP A 17 -10.62 7.04 0.09
CA ASP A 17 -11.07 8.42 0.24
C ASP A 17 -11.81 8.62 1.55
N GLY A 18 -11.69 9.82 2.13
CA GLY A 18 -12.55 10.23 3.22
C GLY A 18 -14.00 10.38 2.73
N HIS A 19 -14.94 10.24 3.63
CA HIS A 19 -16.37 10.30 3.31
C HIS A 19 -16.98 11.63 3.73
N VAL A 20 -17.92 12.11 2.94
CA VAL A 20 -18.74 13.27 3.26
C VAL A 20 -20.11 12.77 3.72
N SER A 21 -20.46 13.01 4.96
CA SER A 21 -21.73 12.60 5.53
C SER A 21 -22.09 13.53 6.68
N PHE A 22 -23.38 13.62 7.00
CA PHE A 22 -23.89 14.41 8.12
C PHE A 22 -24.78 13.54 8.97
N ARG A 23 -24.65 13.69 10.26
CA ARG A 23 -25.47 12.99 11.22
C ARG A 23 -26.94 13.33 10.99
N ARG A 24 -27.73 12.30 10.78
CA ARG A 24 -29.19 12.42 10.63
C ARG A 24 -29.85 11.47 11.58
N GLU A 25 -30.53 12.07 12.54
CA GLU A 25 -31.32 11.33 13.51
C GLU A 25 -32.75 11.90 13.55
N LEU A 26 -33.67 11.09 14.02
CA LEU A 26 -35.02 11.57 14.29
C LEU A 26 -34.92 12.74 15.28
N PHE A 27 -35.54 13.86 14.97
CA PHE A 27 -35.48 15.11 15.74
C PHE A 27 -34.12 15.85 15.71
N VAL A 28 -33.18 15.42 14.93
CA VAL A 28 -31.90 16.13 14.72
C VAL A 28 -31.64 16.29 13.21
N PRO A 29 -32.39 17.19 12.53
CA PRO A 29 -32.34 17.30 11.09
C PRO A 29 -31.00 17.87 10.54
N ASN A 30 -30.29 18.66 11.35
CA ASN A 30 -29.06 19.35 10.96
C ASN A 30 -27.87 18.91 11.82
N GLY A 31 -27.62 17.60 11.90
CA GLY A 31 -26.50 17.06 12.64
C GLY A 31 -25.17 17.44 12.04
N GLY A 32 -24.10 17.38 12.85
CA GLY A 32 -22.74 17.66 12.42
C GLY A 32 -22.19 16.66 11.42
N PRO A 33 -21.01 16.97 10.83
CA PRO A 33 -20.36 16.07 9.90
C PRO A 33 -19.92 14.78 10.59
N ASP A 34 -20.23 13.65 9.98
CA ASP A 34 -19.89 12.33 10.52
C ASP A 34 -19.26 11.40 9.49
N GLY A 35 -18.71 11.97 8.42
CA GLY A 35 -17.97 11.19 7.44
C GLY A 35 -16.65 10.69 8.02
N GLY A 36 -16.41 9.39 7.93
CA GLY A 36 -15.21 8.75 8.45
C GLY A 36 -14.04 8.78 7.47
N ASP A 37 -12.87 8.43 7.97
CA ASP A 37 -11.64 8.41 7.19
C ASP A 37 -11.58 7.18 6.29
N GLY A 38 -10.88 7.31 5.17
CA GLY A 38 -10.54 6.15 4.34
C GLY A 38 -9.49 5.29 5.03
N GLY A 39 -9.46 4.01 4.66
CA GLY A 39 -8.44 3.08 5.13
C GLY A 39 -7.10 3.29 4.41
N ARG A 40 -6.02 2.85 5.04
CA ARG A 40 -4.69 2.88 4.46
C ARG A 40 -4.57 1.80 3.37
N GLY A 41 -3.88 2.11 2.28
CA GLY A 41 -3.51 1.09 1.29
C GLY A 41 -2.44 0.15 1.85
N GLY A 42 -2.39 -1.07 1.34
CA GLY A 42 -1.41 -2.06 1.76
C GLY A 42 -0.01 -1.78 1.21
N ASP A 43 0.99 -2.30 1.90
CA ASP A 43 2.40 -2.18 1.52
C ASP A 43 2.84 -3.35 0.63
N VAL A 44 3.91 -3.14 -0.12
CA VAL A 44 4.61 -4.23 -0.82
C VAL A 44 5.87 -4.57 -0.03
N ILE A 45 5.98 -5.82 0.36
CA ILE A 45 7.03 -6.31 1.25
C ILE A 45 7.76 -7.45 0.57
N PHE A 46 9.10 -7.45 0.64
CA PHE A 46 9.91 -8.61 0.28
C PHE A 46 10.35 -9.33 1.54
N GLU A 47 10.27 -10.64 1.50
CA GLU A 47 10.66 -11.49 2.62
C GLU A 47 11.47 -12.67 2.12
N VAL A 48 12.57 -12.98 2.82
CA VAL A 48 13.41 -14.12 2.47
C VAL A 48 12.74 -15.41 2.90
N ASP A 49 12.67 -16.35 1.97
CA ASP A 49 12.20 -17.72 2.20
C ASP A 49 13.35 -18.67 1.88
N GLU A 50 13.91 -19.30 2.91
CA GLU A 50 15.04 -20.21 2.76
C GLU A 50 14.69 -21.50 2.01
N GLY A 51 13.40 -21.80 1.89
CA GLY A 51 12.94 -22.92 1.07
C GLY A 51 12.96 -22.67 -0.42
N LEU A 52 13.16 -21.42 -0.83
CA LEU A 52 13.22 -21.04 -2.24
C LEU A 52 14.67 -20.96 -2.73
N ASN A 53 14.90 -21.43 -3.94
CA ASN A 53 16.21 -21.37 -4.60
C ASN A 53 16.16 -20.82 -6.02
N THR A 54 15.01 -20.33 -6.43
CA THR A 54 14.81 -19.80 -7.79
C THR A 54 13.83 -18.63 -7.78
N LEU A 55 13.96 -17.73 -8.77
CA LEU A 55 13.00 -16.66 -9.05
C LEU A 55 11.98 -17.03 -10.12
N ASN A 56 11.85 -18.31 -10.43
CA ASN A 56 11.04 -18.78 -11.55
C ASN A 56 9.57 -18.32 -11.45
N GLU A 57 9.00 -18.27 -10.26
CA GLU A 57 7.63 -17.79 -10.04
C GLU A 57 7.43 -16.38 -10.59
N PHE A 58 8.43 -15.50 -10.45
CA PHE A 58 8.37 -14.11 -10.91
C PHE A 58 8.51 -13.96 -12.41
N ARG A 59 8.85 -15.02 -13.12
CA ARG A 59 8.85 -15.05 -14.58
C ARG A 59 7.47 -15.36 -15.14
N HIS A 60 6.63 -16.05 -14.38
CA HIS A 60 5.28 -16.43 -14.78
C HIS A 60 4.27 -15.36 -14.41
N LYS A 61 4.31 -14.88 -13.18
CA LYS A 61 3.48 -13.77 -12.71
C LYS A 61 4.38 -12.55 -12.56
N ARG A 62 4.09 -11.49 -13.31
CA ARG A 62 4.94 -10.29 -13.37
C ARG A 62 4.35 -9.06 -12.75
N LYS A 63 3.10 -9.09 -12.31
CA LYS A 63 2.44 -7.95 -11.67
C LYS A 63 1.95 -8.34 -10.30
N TYR A 64 2.29 -7.54 -9.32
CA TYR A 64 1.89 -7.74 -7.93
C TYR A 64 1.37 -6.44 -7.37
N ALA A 65 0.23 -6.47 -6.72
CA ALA A 65 -0.37 -5.29 -6.12
C ALA A 65 -0.88 -5.61 -4.72
N ALA A 66 -0.59 -4.72 -3.78
CA ALA A 66 -1.23 -4.74 -2.48
C ALA A 66 -2.66 -4.22 -2.60
N GLN A 67 -3.47 -4.46 -1.60
CA GLN A 67 -4.88 -4.09 -1.61
C GLN A 67 -5.05 -2.59 -1.32
N ASN A 68 -5.97 -1.95 -2.02
CA ASN A 68 -6.35 -0.57 -1.73
C ASN A 68 -7.10 -0.48 -0.40
N GLY A 69 -6.97 0.65 0.28
CA GLY A 69 -7.82 0.98 1.41
C GLY A 69 -9.25 1.27 0.94
N GLU A 70 -10.21 0.99 1.79
CA GLU A 70 -11.60 1.27 1.50
C GLU A 70 -11.97 2.71 1.84
N GLN A 71 -12.96 3.25 1.15
CA GLN A 71 -13.52 4.57 1.44
C GLN A 71 -14.12 4.59 2.84
N GLY A 72 -14.04 5.73 3.52
CA GLY A 72 -14.74 5.95 4.78
C GLY A 72 -16.26 5.90 4.61
N GLY A 73 -16.95 5.71 5.69
CA GLY A 73 -18.40 5.58 5.69
C GLY A 73 -19.10 6.59 6.60
N LYS A 74 -20.40 6.47 6.68
CA LYS A 74 -21.26 7.27 7.57
C LYS A 74 -20.99 6.93 9.03
N LYS A 75 -21.47 7.77 9.96
CA LYS A 75 -21.39 7.56 11.40
C LYS A 75 -19.96 7.36 11.88
N ARG A 76 -19.04 8.15 11.32
CA ARG A 76 -17.60 8.13 11.63
C ARG A 76 -16.93 6.78 11.37
N CYS A 77 -17.49 5.96 10.49
CA CYS A 77 -16.91 4.66 10.18
C CYS A 77 -15.66 4.81 9.32
N HIS A 78 -14.55 4.29 9.82
CA HIS A 78 -13.32 4.16 9.05
C HIS A 78 -13.50 3.12 7.95
N GLY A 79 -12.97 3.42 6.78
CA GLY A 79 -12.80 2.39 5.76
C GLY A 79 -11.77 1.37 6.21
N ALA A 80 -11.93 0.12 5.80
CA ALA A 80 -10.96 -0.92 6.14
C ALA A 80 -9.61 -0.65 5.48
N ASP A 81 -8.53 -0.97 6.19
CA ASP A 81 -7.18 -0.91 5.63
C ASP A 81 -7.00 -2.01 4.58
N GLY A 82 -6.27 -1.69 3.53
CA GLY A 82 -5.89 -2.68 2.53
C GLY A 82 -4.82 -3.62 3.09
N LYS A 83 -4.87 -4.87 2.64
CA LYS A 83 -3.88 -5.86 3.05
C LYS A 83 -2.56 -5.63 2.33
N ASP A 84 -1.46 -5.84 3.03
CA ASP A 84 -0.13 -5.87 2.46
C ASP A 84 0.01 -7.09 1.54
N ILE A 85 0.93 -6.99 0.59
CA ILE A 85 1.36 -8.15 -0.19
C ILE A 85 2.81 -8.46 0.18
N THR A 86 3.09 -9.72 0.46
CA THR A 86 4.43 -10.19 0.76
C THR A 86 4.93 -11.06 -0.38
N LEU A 87 6.04 -10.65 -0.99
CA LEU A 87 6.71 -11.36 -2.05
C LEU A 87 7.88 -12.13 -1.45
N ARG A 88 7.83 -13.45 -1.53
CA ARG A 88 8.87 -14.30 -0.98
C ARG A 88 9.94 -14.56 -2.01
N VAL A 89 11.19 -14.34 -1.63
CA VAL A 89 12.36 -14.47 -2.49
C VAL A 89 13.41 -15.34 -1.82
N PRO A 90 14.27 -16.00 -2.62
CA PRO A 90 15.41 -16.73 -2.06
C PRO A 90 16.39 -15.81 -1.35
N GLU A 91 17.13 -16.33 -0.39
CA GLU A 91 18.22 -15.59 0.22
C GLU A 91 19.27 -15.25 -0.85
N GLY A 92 19.78 -14.04 -0.79
CA GLY A 92 20.74 -13.53 -1.76
C GLY A 92 20.09 -12.81 -2.95
N THR A 93 18.78 -12.64 -2.94
CA THR A 93 18.09 -11.86 -3.97
C THR A 93 18.36 -10.38 -3.78
N VAL A 94 18.79 -9.72 -4.84
CA VAL A 94 18.97 -8.26 -4.87
C VAL A 94 17.86 -7.66 -5.71
N VAL A 95 17.22 -6.62 -5.17
CA VAL A 95 16.14 -5.89 -5.83
C VAL A 95 16.70 -4.58 -6.37
N TYR A 96 16.58 -4.38 -7.66
CA TYR A 96 17.01 -3.15 -8.33
C TYR A 96 15.81 -2.39 -8.86
N GLU A 97 15.89 -1.07 -8.85
CA GLU A 97 14.98 -0.27 -9.67
C GLU A 97 15.36 -0.51 -11.13
N ALA A 98 14.38 -0.96 -11.93
CA ALA A 98 14.67 -1.40 -13.29
C ALA A 98 15.19 -0.27 -14.18
N GLU A 99 14.66 0.95 -14.02
CA GLU A 99 15.04 2.08 -14.86
C GLU A 99 16.41 2.65 -14.54
N SER A 100 16.70 2.90 -13.26
CA SER A 100 17.95 3.52 -12.83
C SER A 100 19.07 2.53 -12.55
N GLY A 101 18.72 1.26 -12.31
CA GLY A 101 19.68 0.24 -11.90
C GLY A 101 20.13 0.35 -10.45
N LYS A 102 19.55 1.26 -9.67
CA LYS A 102 19.92 1.41 -8.26
C LYS A 102 19.44 0.22 -7.45
N VAL A 103 20.26 -0.20 -6.49
CA VAL A 103 19.88 -1.23 -5.52
C VAL A 103 18.84 -0.63 -4.56
N ILE A 104 17.68 -1.26 -4.49
CA ILE A 104 16.64 -0.90 -3.55
C ILE A 104 16.77 -1.72 -2.27
N ALA A 105 17.07 -3.01 -2.41
CA ALA A 105 17.19 -3.92 -1.29
C ALA A 105 18.12 -5.08 -1.64
N ASP A 106 18.90 -5.49 -0.65
CA ASP A 106 19.70 -6.70 -0.72
C ASP A 106 19.13 -7.66 0.35
N MET A 107 18.42 -8.69 -0.13
CA MET A 107 17.73 -9.64 0.73
C MET A 107 18.68 -10.77 1.13
N SER A 108 19.72 -10.41 1.85
CA SER A 108 20.73 -11.36 2.34
C SER A 108 21.17 -11.03 3.75
N GLY A 109 21.79 -11.99 4.43
CA GLY A 109 22.28 -11.83 5.78
C GLY A 109 21.15 -11.56 6.76
N GLU A 110 21.22 -10.45 7.47
CA GLU A 110 20.23 -10.09 8.47
C GLU A 110 18.98 -9.43 7.89
N ASN A 111 19.05 -8.97 6.64
CA ASN A 111 17.90 -8.33 6.00
C ASN A 111 16.94 -9.39 5.47
N ARG A 112 16.07 -9.87 6.35
CA ARG A 112 15.13 -10.96 6.06
C ARG A 112 13.78 -10.47 5.57
N ARG A 113 13.46 -9.20 5.80
CA ARG A 113 12.18 -8.62 5.45
C ARG A 113 12.34 -7.11 5.27
N GLN A 114 11.79 -6.59 4.17
CA GLN A 114 11.88 -5.16 3.90
C GLN A 114 10.62 -4.66 3.19
N VAL A 115 10.07 -3.55 3.67
CA VAL A 115 9.00 -2.84 2.98
C VAL A 115 9.61 -2.04 1.83
N ILE A 116 9.21 -2.35 0.61
CA ILE A 116 9.73 -1.69 -0.58
C ILE A 116 8.85 -0.51 -1.01
N LEU A 117 7.54 -0.70 -0.99
CA LEU A 117 6.58 0.36 -1.28
C LEU A 117 5.57 0.45 -0.14
N LYS A 118 5.36 1.66 0.35
CA LYS A 118 4.33 1.91 1.36
C LYS A 118 3.00 2.21 0.71
N GLY A 119 1.93 1.72 1.30
CA GLY A 119 0.58 2.07 0.90
C GLY A 119 0.26 3.54 1.14
N GLY A 120 -0.67 4.07 0.37
CA GLY A 120 -1.13 5.43 0.52
C GLY A 120 -1.95 5.60 1.80
N ARG A 121 -1.79 6.76 2.44
CA ARG A 121 -2.57 7.10 3.63
C ARG A 121 -4.02 7.33 3.23
N GLY A 122 -4.96 6.88 4.08
CA GLY A 122 -6.37 7.16 3.90
C GLY A 122 -6.66 8.65 4.03
N GLY A 123 -7.63 9.14 3.26
CA GLY A 123 -8.07 10.52 3.33
C GLY A 123 -8.95 10.77 4.55
N LYS A 124 -8.87 11.97 5.12
CA LYS A 124 -9.69 12.35 6.26
C LYS A 124 -11.14 12.59 5.83
N GLY A 125 -12.08 12.05 6.58
CA GLY A 125 -13.50 12.32 6.40
C GLY A 125 -13.89 13.74 6.81
N ASN A 126 -15.08 14.19 6.40
CA ASN A 126 -15.50 15.55 6.68
C ASN A 126 -15.70 15.84 8.18
N MET A 127 -15.78 14.82 9.02
CA MET A 127 -15.88 15.00 10.48
C MET A 127 -14.70 15.78 11.06
N HIS A 128 -13.54 15.79 10.38
CA HIS A 128 -12.34 16.51 10.80
C HIS A 128 -12.34 18.00 10.40
N TYR A 129 -13.26 18.42 9.54
CA TYR A 129 -13.25 19.76 8.96
C TYR A 129 -14.28 20.72 9.55
N ALA A 130 -15.03 20.30 10.56
CA ALA A 130 -15.94 21.18 11.26
C ALA A 130 -15.14 22.15 12.13
N THR A 131 -15.43 23.44 11.98
CA THR A 131 -14.86 24.49 12.81
C THR A 131 -15.96 25.42 13.30
N ALA A 132 -15.64 26.37 14.16
CA ALA A 132 -16.60 27.36 14.62
C ALA A 132 -17.22 28.18 13.47
N THR A 133 -16.46 28.37 12.39
CA THR A 133 -16.90 29.13 11.22
C THR A 133 -17.39 28.26 10.07
N MET A 134 -17.08 26.96 10.08
CA MET A 134 -17.51 25.99 9.06
C MET A 134 -18.10 24.77 9.75
N GLN A 135 -19.42 24.75 9.96
CA GLN A 135 -20.10 23.66 10.63
C GLN A 135 -20.70 22.64 9.68
N VAL A 136 -20.69 22.92 8.38
CA VAL A 136 -21.26 22.05 7.35
C VAL A 136 -20.23 21.80 6.26
N PRO A 137 -19.10 21.14 6.58
CA PRO A 137 -18.07 20.89 5.57
C PRO A 137 -18.54 19.86 4.54
N LYS A 138 -18.59 20.27 3.28
CA LYS A 138 -19.03 19.43 2.15
C LYS A 138 -17.88 18.79 1.41
N TYR A 139 -16.74 18.67 2.05
CA TYR A 139 -15.54 18.08 1.44
C TYR A 139 -14.88 17.12 2.39
N ALA A 140 -14.16 16.20 1.80
CA ALA A 140 -13.30 15.27 2.50
C ALA A 140 -12.00 15.15 1.70
N GLN A 141 -10.96 14.64 2.35
CA GLN A 141 -9.67 14.48 1.71
C GLN A 141 -9.65 13.20 0.88
N PRO A 142 -9.16 13.23 -0.36
CA PRO A 142 -8.91 11.99 -1.10
C PRO A 142 -7.79 11.20 -0.46
N GLY A 143 -7.81 9.89 -0.64
CA GLY A 143 -6.70 9.03 -0.24
C GLY A 143 -5.46 9.33 -1.07
N GLN A 144 -4.29 9.09 -0.48
CA GLN A 144 -3.04 9.23 -1.22
C GLN A 144 -2.91 8.14 -2.28
N PRO A 145 -2.30 8.47 -3.44
CA PRO A 145 -2.20 7.51 -4.53
C PRO A 145 -1.31 6.33 -4.18
N ALA A 146 -1.51 5.24 -4.91
CA ALA A 146 -0.61 4.09 -4.88
C ALA A 146 0.74 4.48 -5.49
N GLN A 147 1.78 3.78 -5.04
CA GLN A 147 3.09 3.84 -5.69
C GLN A 147 3.25 2.62 -6.57
N GLU A 148 3.83 2.80 -7.74
CA GLU A 148 4.11 1.72 -8.67
C GLU A 148 5.57 1.78 -9.11
N LEU A 149 6.20 0.62 -9.22
CA LEU A 149 7.61 0.55 -9.55
C LEU A 149 7.90 -0.73 -10.31
N GLU A 150 8.69 -0.60 -11.37
CA GLU A 150 9.26 -1.74 -12.06
C GLU A 150 10.59 -2.08 -11.42
N VAL A 151 10.74 -3.33 -11.00
CA VAL A 151 11.95 -3.80 -10.33
C VAL A 151 12.52 -5.02 -11.05
N ARG A 152 13.84 -5.13 -10.97
CA ARG A 152 14.57 -6.30 -11.45
C ARG A 152 15.08 -7.06 -10.24
N LEU A 153 14.75 -8.33 -10.20
CA LEU A 153 15.23 -9.24 -9.16
C LEU A 153 16.40 -10.05 -9.72
N GLU A 154 17.48 -10.12 -9.00
CA GLU A 154 18.62 -10.94 -9.37
C GLU A 154 19.06 -11.78 -8.19
N LEU A 155 19.20 -13.08 -8.43
CA LEU A 155 19.67 -14.03 -7.43
C LEU A 155 21.14 -14.33 -7.68
N LYS A 156 21.98 -14.03 -6.70
CA LYS A 156 23.42 -14.31 -6.79
C LYS A 156 23.69 -15.79 -6.70
N VAL A 157 24.62 -16.25 -7.53
CA VAL A 157 25.18 -17.58 -7.38
C VAL A 157 26.22 -17.53 -6.27
N ILE A 158 26.06 -18.39 -5.31
CA ILE A 158 27.08 -18.63 -4.30
C ILE A 158 27.95 -19.77 -4.83
N ALA A 159 29.16 -19.41 -5.18
CA ALA A 159 30.12 -20.41 -5.66
C ALA A 159 30.69 -21.21 -4.48
#